data_dafd962fbbcf0ea6843ac5ad5c734ef3
#
_entry.id   dafd962fbbcf0ea6843ac5ad5c734ef3
#
_cell.length_a   1.000
_cell.length_b   1.000
_cell.length_c   1.000
_cell.angle_alpha   90.00
_cell.angle_beta   90.00
_cell.angle_gamma   90.00
#
_symmetry.space_group_name_H-M   'P 1'
#
loop_
_entity.id
_entity.type
_entity.pdbx_description
1 polymer ?
#
loop_
_entity_poly.entity_id
_entity_poly.type
_entity_poly.pdbx_seq_one_letter_code
_entity_poly.pdbx_strand_id
1 'polypeptide(L)'
;MSNYIKSNQKDKEFLENNEEDILKCIDKKGEYYLNIFKGSKNKTNFCALFLGPLWMGYRQMYFETFIVGCCVALLGFLAMIYEFVSVTVISNSVIRSLNYALMGLMGFFGNYIYFLSLKRRINNGDKKIGVSKIGILYGFLLGVLMPMAITGAVGVILMLLLID
;
A
#
# COMPACT_ATOMS: atom_id res chain seq x y z
N MET A 1 -10.71 12.84 -2.86
CA MET A 1 -9.28 12.56 -3.05
C MET A 1 -8.71 13.10 -4.36
N SER A 2 -9.39 13.00 -5.51
CA SER A 2 -8.98 13.71 -6.73
C SER A 2 -8.86 15.22 -6.49
N ASN A 3 -9.66 15.76 -5.59
CA ASN A 3 -9.55 17.16 -5.14
C ASN A 3 -8.25 17.45 -4.40
N TYR A 4 -7.58 16.45 -3.80
CA TYR A 4 -6.31 16.66 -3.09
C TYR A 4 -5.15 16.91 -4.06
N ILE A 5 -5.03 16.11 -5.11
CA ILE A 5 -4.02 16.36 -6.17
C ILE A 5 -4.37 17.66 -6.90
N LYS A 6 -5.67 17.92 -7.12
CA LYS A 6 -6.15 19.17 -7.72
C LYS A 6 -5.86 20.42 -6.86
N SER A 7 -5.79 20.29 -5.55
CA SER A 7 -5.55 21.43 -4.64
C SER A 7 -4.05 21.74 -4.47
N ASN A 8 -3.16 20.80 -4.76
CA ASN A 8 -1.71 21.00 -4.63
C ASN A 8 -1.13 21.52 -5.96
N GLN A 9 -0.76 22.78 -5.99
CA GLN A 9 -0.19 23.45 -7.17
C GLN A 9 1.07 22.73 -7.67
N LYS A 10 1.95 22.27 -6.77
CA LYS A 10 3.18 21.54 -7.12
C LYS A 10 2.92 20.20 -7.80
N ASP A 11 1.83 19.51 -7.45
CA ASP A 11 1.48 18.24 -8.07
C ASP A 11 0.89 18.44 -9.47
N LYS A 12 0.18 19.56 -9.69
CA LYS A 12 -0.29 19.92 -11.04
C LYS A 12 0.87 20.26 -11.97
N GLU A 13 1.77 21.12 -11.53
CA GLU A 13 2.99 21.48 -12.29
C GLU A 13 3.82 20.23 -12.61
N PHE A 14 3.95 19.31 -11.65
CA PHE A 14 4.63 18.04 -11.89
C PHE A 14 3.94 17.21 -12.97
N LEU A 15 2.61 17.09 -12.92
CA LEU A 15 1.82 16.34 -13.90
C LEU A 15 1.93 16.93 -15.32
N GLU A 16 1.91 18.25 -15.44
CA GLU A 16 2.01 18.96 -16.71
C GLU A 16 3.43 18.84 -17.30
N ASN A 17 4.46 19.01 -16.48
CA ASN A 17 5.84 18.99 -16.93
C ASN A 17 6.38 17.57 -17.23
N ASN A 18 5.76 16.52 -16.69
CA ASN A 18 6.26 15.14 -16.80
C ASN A 18 5.23 14.18 -17.42
N GLU A 19 4.26 14.67 -18.19
CA GLU A 19 3.18 13.86 -18.75
C GLU A 19 3.69 12.70 -19.60
N GLU A 20 4.64 12.94 -20.49
CA GLU A 20 5.24 11.90 -21.34
C GLU A 20 5.99 10.85 -20.53
N ASP A 21 6.75 11.27 -19.52
CA ASP A 21 7.52 10.35 -18.68
C ASP A 21 6.59 9.51 -17.79
N ILE A 22 5.50 10.10 -17.29
CA ILE A 22 4.44 9.39 -16.58
C ILE A 22 3.82 8.32 -17.47
N LEU A 23 3.47 8.64 -18.72
CA LEU A 23 2.89 7.69 -19.67
C LEU A 23 3.87 6.55 -19.99
N LYS A 24 5.16 6.86 -20.20
CA LYS A 24 6.21 5.85 -20.43
C LYS A 24 6.41 4.94 -19.21
N CYS A 25 6.35 5.52 -18.00
CA CYS A 25 6.52 4.77 -16.75
C CYS A 25 5.34 3.86 -16.40
N ILE A 26 4.11 4.23 -16.75
CA ILE A 26 2.92 3.45 -16.38
C ILE A 26 2.76 2.20 -17.27
N ASP A 27 3.24 2.21 -18.52
CA ASP A 27 3.13 1.17 -19.55
C ASP A 27 1.64 0.83 -19.86
N LYS A 28 1.00 0.01 -19.03
CA LYS A 28 -0.40 -0.40 -19.25
C LYS A 28 -1.38 0.58 -18.60
N LYS A 29 -2.34 1.08 -19.40
CA LYS A 29 -3.40 2.01 -18.99
C LYS A 29 -2.86 3.39 -18.56
N GLY A 30 -1.78 3.89 -19.20
CA GLY A 30 -1.17 5.18 -18.91
C GLY A 30 -2.18 6.33 -18.89
N GLU A 31 -2.93 6.52 -19.97
CA GLU A 31 -3.95 7.57 -20.07
C GLU A 31 -5.06 7.46 -19.01
N TYR A 32 -5.46 6.23 -18.66
CA TYR A 32 -6.46 6.03 -17.62
C TYR A 32 -5.98 6.57 -16.26
N TYR A 33 -4.74 6.25 -15.87
CA TYR A 33 -4.18 6.74 -14.61
C TYR A 33 -3.87 8.23 -14.66
N LEU A 34 -3.36 8.73 -15.78
CA LEU A 34 -3.13 10.15 -15.97
C LEU A 34 -4.41 10.96 -15.78
N ASN A 35 -5.53 10.51 -16.36
CA ASN A 35 -6.83 11.13 -16.19
C ASN A 35 -7.33 11.10 -14.74
N ILE A 36 -7.02 10.04 -13.99
CA ILE A 36 -7.31 9.97 -12.56
C ILE A 36 -6.46 10.98 -11.79
N PHE A 37 -5.17 11.07 -12.08
CA PHE A 37 -4.24 11.99 -11.42
C PHE A 37 -4.58 13.45 -11.72
N LYS A 38 -4.97 13.77 -12.96
CA LYS A 38 -5.50 15.10 -13.34
C LYS A 38 -6.86 15.41 -12.73
N GLY A 39 -7.46 14.45 -12.02
CA GLY A 39 -8.73 14.63 -11.31
C GLY A 39 -9.97 14.64 -12.20
N SER A 40 -9.88 14.14 -13.45
CA SER A 40 -11.00 14.04 -14.38
C SER A 40 -12.00 12.96 -13.95
N LYS A 41 -11.58 11.99 -13.16
CA LYS A 41 -12.42 10.90 -12.67
C LYS A 41 -12.03 10.51 -11.24
N ASN A 42 -12.99 10.62 -10.31
CA ASN A 42 -12.86 9.99 -8.99
C ASN A 42 -13.13 8.49 -9.15
N LYS A 43 -12.11 7.67 -9.03
CA LYS A 43 -12.31 6.22 -9.04
C LYS A 43 -11.59 5.58 -7.88
N THR A 44 -12.36 4.84 -7.08
CA THR A 44 -11.83 3.84 -6.16
C THR A 44 -11.02 2.82 -6.94
N ASN A 45 -9.85 2.48 -6.46
CA ASN A 45 -9.02 1.46 -7.07
C ASN A 45 -9.44 0.08 -6.56
N PHE A 46 -10.34 -0.57 -7.28
CA PHE A 46 -10.82 -1.91 -6.91
C PHE A 46 -9.70 -2.96 -6.86
N CYS A 47 -8.70 -2.84 -7.73
CA CYS A 47 -7.55 -3.74 -7.68
C CYS A 47 -6.75 -3.55 -6.39
N ALA A 48 -6.53 -2.31 -5.95
CA ALA A 48 -5.88 -2.03 -4.68
C ALA A 48 -6.74 -2.45 -3.48
N LEU A 49 -8.07 -2.29 -3.58
CA LEU A 49 -9.02 -2.69 -2.54
C LEU A 49 -8.98 -4.20 -2.28
N PHE A 50 -9.04 -5.03 -3.34
CA PHE A 50 -9.12 -6.48 -3.17
C PHE A 50 -7.76 -7.18 -3.15
N LEU A 51 -6.79 -6.68 -3.91
CA LEU A 51 -5.48 -7.31 -4.06
C LEU A 51 -4.38 -6.60 -3.24
N GLY A 52 -4.64 -5.39 -2.73
CA GLY A 52 -3.76 -4.65 -1.83
C GLY A 52 -2.26 -4.74 -2.21
N PRO A 53 -1.44 -5.41 -1.37
CA PRO A 53 -0.01 -5.56 -1.59
C PRO A 53 0.36 -6.26 -2.90
N LEU A 54 -0.45 -7.21 -3.38
CA LEU A 54 -0.21 -7.91 -4.66
C LEU A 54 -0.32 -6.93 -5.84
N TRP A 55 -1.33 -6.04 -5.82
CA TRP A 55 -1.48 -4.99 -6.82
C TRP A 55 -0.31 -3.99 -6.77
N MET A 56 0.12 -3.61 -5.56
CA MET A 56 1.28 -2.74 -5.38
C MET A 56 2.55 -3.39 -5.92
N GLY A 57 2.78 -4.66 -5.63
CA GLY A 57 3.88 -5.44 -6.17
C GLY A 57 3.84 -5.55 -7.69
N TYR A 58 2.66 -5.82 -8.29
CA TYR A 58 2.47 -5.83 -9.74
C TYR A 58 2.84 -4.48 -10.38
N ARG A 59 2.58 -3.36 -9.70
CA ARG A 59 2.96 -1.99 -10.09
C ARG A 59 4.38 -1.63 -9.67
N GLN A 60 5.14 -2.60 -9.17
CA GLN A 60 6.54 -2.45 -8.72
C GLN A 60 6.72 -1.38 -7.63
N MET A 61 5.70 -1.18 -6.78
CA MET A 61 5.70 -0.24 -5.66
C MET A 61 6.28 -0.90 -4.40
N TYR A 62 7.50 -1.47 -4.51
CA TYR A 62 8.07 -2.31 -3.44
C TYR A 62 8.30 -1.56 -2.14
N PHE A 63 8.75 -0.30 -2.22
CA PHE A 63 8.98 0.52 -1.05
C PHE A 63 7.66 0.83 -0.32
N GLU A 64 6.62 1.21 -1.05
CA GLU A 64 5.30 1.47 -0.49
C GLU A 64 4.68 0.18 0.08
N THR A 65 4.88 -0.95 -0.60
CA THR A 65 4.44 -2.26 -0.12
C THR A 65 5.13 -2.63 1.20
N PHE A 66 6.43 -2.38 1.30
CA PHE A 66 7.19 -2.60 2.53
C PHE A 66 6.67 -1.72 3.68
N ILE A 67 6.42 -0.43 3.43
CA ILE A 67 5.85 0.47 4.45
C ILE A 67 4.48 -0.02 4.91
N VAL A 68 3.60 -0.40 3.98
CA VAL A 68 2.27 -0.95 4.32
C VAL A 68 2.43 -2.22 5.15
N GLY A 69 3.35 -3.11 4.77
CA GLY A 69 3.67 -4.32 5.54
C GLY A 69 4.13 -4.00 6.97
N CYS A 70 5.02 -3.03 7.13
CA CYS A 70 5.46 -2.57 8.46
C CYS A 70 4.31 -2.00 9.29
N CYS A 71 3.41 -1.23 8.69
CA CYS A 71 2.22 -0.71 9.37
C CYS A 71 1.29 -1.84 9.83
N VAL A 72 1.07 -2.86 9.00
CA VAL A 72 0.26 -4.03 9.35
C VAL A 72 0.92 -4.82 10.48
N ALA A 73 2.24 -5.05 10.42
CA ALA A 73 2.99 -5.71 11.48
C ALA A 73 2.89 -4.95 12.82
N LEU A 74 3.00 -3.62 12.78
CA LEU A 74 2.86 -2.78 13.98
C LEU A 74 1.46 -2.88 14.58
N LEU A 75 0.41 -2.86 13.77
CA LEU A 75 -0.96 -3.05 14.24
C LEU A 75 -1.15 -4.43 14.88
N GLY A 76 -0.59 -5.49 14.27
CA GLY A 76 -0.59 -6.83 14.83
C GLY A 76 0.13 -6.89 16.18
N PHE A 77 1.28 -6.25 16.29
CA PHE A 77 2.05 -6.15 17.53
C PHE A 77 1.28 -5.43 18.65
N LEU A 78 0.66 -4.29 18.33
CA LEU A 78 -0.19 -3.57 19.29
C LEU A 78 -1.38 -4.38 19.76
N ALA A 79 -2.00 -5.14 18.86
CA ALA A 79 -3.09 -6.05 19.21
C ALA A 79 -2.63 -7.15 20.17
N MET A 80 -1.46 -7.74 19.93
CA MET A 80 -0.87 -8.76 20.82
C MET A 80 -0.53 -8.20 22.21
N ILE A 81 0.05 -6.99 22.28
CA ILE A 81 0.30 -6.33 23.57
C ILE A 81 -1.01 -6.09 24.31
N TYR A 82 -2.04 -5.63 23.62
CA TYR A 82 -3.35 -5.43 24.24
C TYR A 82 -3.92 -6.72 24.82
N GLU A 83 -3.91 -7.82 24.07
CA GLU A 83 -4.38 -9.13 24.56
C GLU A 83 -3.56 -9.61 25.76
N PHE A 84 -2.25 -9.40 25.72
CA PHE A 84 -1.36 -9.78 26.80
C PHE A 84 -1.62 -8.99 28.10
N VAL A 85 -1.77 -7.68 28.00
CA VAL A 85 -1.97 -6.80 29.18
C VAL A 85 -3.38 -6.91 29.76
N SER A 86 -4.40 -6.99 28.88
CA SER A 86 -5.81 -7.02 29.30
C SER A 86 -6.31 -8.41 29.69
N VAL A 87 -5.52 -9.46 29.41
CA VAL A 87 -5.92 -10.87 29.57
C VAL A 87 -7.23 -11.18 28.83
N THR A 88 -7.56 -10.40 27.79
CA THR A 88 -8.76 -10.53 26.99
C THR A 88 -8.42 -10.75 25.52
N VAL A 89 -9.07 -11.73 24.91
CA VAL A 89 -8.87 -12.01 23.47
C VAL A 89 -9.72 -11.03 22.64
N ILE A 90 -9.09 -10.40 21.65
CA ILE A 90 -9.79 -9.53 20.70
C ILE A 90 -10.78 -10.37 19.89
N SER A 91 -12.04 -9.96 19.86
CA SER A 91 -13.07 -10.71 19.15
C SER A 91 -12.79 -10.76 17.65
N ASN A 92 -13.11 -11.90 17.02
CA ASN A 92 -12.99 -12.08 15.57
C ASN A 92 -13.74 -11.01 14.76
N SER A 93 -14.81 -10.44 15.32
CA SER A 93 -15.58 -9.37 14.68
C SER A 93 -14.77 -8.08 14.58
N VAL A 94 -14.01 -7.73 15.61
CA VAL A 94 -13.11 -6.56 15.61
C VAL A 94 -11.97 -6.75 14.60
N ILE A 95 -11.35 -7.93 14.59
CA ILE A 95 -10.27 -8.25 13.63
C ILE A 95 -10.78 -8.15 12.19
N ARG A 96 -11.96 -8.71 11.88
CA ARG A 96 -12.59 -8.62 10.56
C ARG A 96 -12.89 -7.17 10.18
N SER A 97 -13.45 -6.39 11.08
CA SER A 97 -13.75 -4.97 10.84
C SER A 97 -12.51 -4.16 10.52
N LEU A 98 -11.40 -4.41 11.24
CA LEU A 98 -10.11 -3.78 10.97
C LEU A 98 -9.56 -4.16 9.59
N ASN A 99 -9.66 -5.43 9.20
CA ASN A 99 -9.24 -5.88 7.87
C ASN A 99 -10.07 -5.21 6.76
N TYR A 100 -11.38 -5.11 6.90
CA TYR A 100 -12.23 -4.41 5.93
C TYR A 100 -11.90 -2.91 5.86
N ALA A 101 -11.61 -2.28 6.99
CA ALA A 101 -11.17 -0.88 7.02
C ALA A 101 -9.85 -0.69 6.28
N LEU A 102 -8.85 -1.57 6.51
CA LEU A 102 -7.57 -1.54 5.78
C LEU A 102 -7.75 -1.73 4.28
N MET A 103 -8.60 -2.69 3.86
CA MET A 103 -8.94 -2.88 2.44
C MET A 103 -9.59 -1.62 1.87
N GLY A 104 -10.54 -1.02 2.56
CA GLY A 104 -11.19 0.24 2.17
C GLY A 104 -10.20 1.38 1.99
N LEU A 105 -9.28 1.54 2.94
CA LEU A 105 -8.20 2.52 2.85
C LEU A 105 -7.32 2.29 1.62
N MET A 106 -6.92 1.04 1.36
CA MET A 106 -6.12 0.70 0.17
C MET A 106 -6.87 1.02 -1.13
N GLY A 107 -8.17 0.72 -1.20
CA GLY A 107 -9.00 1.06 -2.36
C GLY A 107 -9.15 2.56 -2.57
N PHE A 108 -9.30 3.30 -1.49
CA PHE A 108 -9.51 4.75 -1.53
C PHE A 108 -8.20 5.51 -1.83
N PHE A 109 -7.09 5.13 -1.17
CA PHE A 109 -5.81 5.80 -1.29
C PHE A 109 -4.88 5.20 -2.36
N GLY A 110 -5.17 4.02 -2.90
CA GLY A 110 -4.28 3.29 -3.80
C GLY A 110 -3.81 4.09 -5.01
N ASN A 111 -4.71 4.83 -5.67
CA ASN A 111 -4.34 5.68 -6.80
C ASN A 111 -3.42 6.84 -6.38
N TYR A 112 -3.63 7.41 -5.19
CA TYR A 112 -2.78 8.48 -4.67
C TYR A 112 -1.38 7.97 -4.29
N ILE A 113 -1.31 6.83 -3.61
CA ILE A 113 -0.04 6.18 -3.28
C ILE A 113 0.73 5.83 -4.56
N TYR A 114 0.02 5.37 -5.61
CA TYR A 114 0.62 5.10 -6.91
C TYR A 114 1.19 6.37 -7.57
N PHE A 115 0.46 7.47 -7.51
CA PHE A 115 0.95 8.76 -7.99
C PHE A 115 2.23 9.20 -7.25
N LEU A 116 2.26 9.11 -5.93
CA LEU A 116 3.44 9.44 -5.13
C LEU A 116 4.64 8.54 -5.46
N SER A 117 4.39 7.24 -5.67
CA SER A 117 5.42 6.30 -6.09
C SER A 117 6.01 6.68 -7.45
N LEU A 118 5.17 7.00 -8.43
CA LEU A 118 5.61 7.46 -9.75
C LEU A 118 6.40 8.76 -9.66
N LYS A 119 5.88 9.74 -8.92
CA LYS A 119 6.56 11.03 -8.71
C LYS A 119 7.96 10.86 -8.13
N ARG A 120 8.10 10.03 -7.09
CA ARG A 120 9.41 9.74 -6.49
C ARG A 120 10.36 9.11 -7.50
N ARG A 121 9.90 8.17 -8.31
CA ARG A 121 10.74 7.43 -9.27
C ARG A 121 11.17 8.29 -10.44
N ILE A 122 10.27 9.09 -11.00
CA ILE A 122 10.59 10.03 -12.07
C ILE A 122 11.64 11.04 -11.57
N ASN A 123 11.49 11.57 -10.36
CA ASN A 123 12.46 12.47 -9.76
C ASN A 123 13.83 11.81 -9.53
N ASN A 124 13.87 10.49 -9.33
CA ASN A 124 15.12 9.71 -9.22
C ASN A 124 15.71 9.32 -10.57
N GLY A 125 15.07 9.68 -11.68
CA GLY A 125 15.54 9.39 -13.03
C GLY A 125 15.20 8.01 -13.57
N ASP A 126 14.27 7.27 -12.92
CA ASP A 126 13.78 5.98 -13.40
C ASP A 126 12.93 6.18 -14.67
N LYS A 127 13.42 5.71 -15.81
CA LYS A 127 12.76 5.93 -17.12
C LYS A 127 11.75 4.86 -17.51
N LYS A 128 11.73 3.69 -16.87
CA LYS A 128 10.89 2.58 -17.27
C LYS A 128 10.50 1.73 -16.05
N ILE A 129 9.27 1.85 -15.63
CA ILE A 129 8.77 1.11 -14.46
C ILE A 129 7.87 -0.02 -14.92
N GLY A 130 6.82 0.27 -15.66
CA GLY A 130 5.88 -0.70 -16.20
C GLY A 130 5.17 -1.54 -15.14
N VAL A 131 4.82 -2.76 -15.53
CA VAL A 131 4.21 -3.76 -14.66
C VAL A 131 5.06 -5.04 -14.63
N SER A 132 5.07 -5.74 -13.50
CA SER A 132 5.86 -6.97 -13.32
C SER A 132 5.01 -8.09 -12.75
N LYS A 133 4.99 -9.25 -13.44
CA LYS A 133 4.37 -10.46 -12.90
C LYS A 133 5.16 -10.99 -11.69
N ILE A 134 6.49 -10.92 -11.73
CA ILE A 134 7.36 -11.28 -10.60
C ILE A 134 7.13 -10.31 -9.44
N GLY A 135 6.79 -9.06 -9.72
CA GLY A 135 6.44 -8.07 -8.71
C GLY A 135 5.26 -8.48 -7.81
N ILE A 136 4.35 -9.32 -8.31
CA ILE A 136 3.27 -9.89 -7.48
C ILE A 136 3.86 -10.74 -6.34
N LEU A 137 4.88 -11.54 -6.64
CA LEU A 137 5.57 -12.35 -5.63
C LEU A 137 6.23 -11.46 -4.57
N TYR A 138 6.93 -10.40 -4.98
CA TYR A 138 7.49 -9.43 -4.04
C TYR A 138 6.41 -8.72 -3.22
N GLY A 139 5.27 -8.39 -3.83
CA GLY A 139 4.12 -7.83 -3.12
C GLY A 139 3.58 -8.77 -2.05
N PHE A 140 3.52 -10.08 -2.34
CA PHE A 140 3.13 -11.10 -1.38
C PHE A 140 4.16 -11.27 -0.26
N LEU A 141 5.45 -11.36 -0.60
CA LEU A 141 6.53 -11.48 0.38
C LEU A 141 6.59 -10.29 1.34
N LEU A 142 6.58 -9.07 0.82
CA LEU A 142 6.74 -7.84 1.62
C LEU A 142 5.44 -7.43 2.33
N GLY A 143 4.30 -7.62 1.71
CA GLY A 143 3.02 -7.12 2.21
C GLY A 143 2.19 -8.14 3.00
N VAL A 144 2.51 -9.43 2.90
CA VAL A 144 1.78 -10.50 3.58
C VAL A 144 2.71 -11.35 4.45
N LEU A 145 3.70 -12.00 3.86
CA LEU A 145 4.56 -12.93 4.61
C LEU A 145 5.44 -12.24 5.64
N MET A 146 6.02 -11.10 5.32
CA MET A 146 6.87 -10.34 6.25
C MET A 146 6.09 -9.90 7.50
N PRO A 147 4.92 -9.25 7.42
CA PRO A 147 4.13 -8.92 8.60
C PRO A 147 3.75 -10.14 9.44
N MET A 148 3.34 -11.23 8.78
CA MET A 148 3.01 -12.49 9.48
C MET A 148 4.21 -13.09 10.21
N ALA A 149 5.39 -13.09 9.60
CA ALA A 149 6.60 -13.61 10.22
C ALA A 149 7.01 -12.76 11.44
N ILE A 150 6.95 -11.43 11.33
CA ILE A 150 7.28 -10.52 12.44
C ILE A 150 6.30 -10.72 13.61
N THR A 151 4.99 -10.70 13.35
CA THR A 151 3.98 -10.88 14.41
C THR A 151 4.05 -12.28 15.02
N GLY A 152 4.27 -13.31 14.22
CA GLY A 152 4.45 -14.68 14.70
C GLY A 152 5.69 -14.84 15.60
N ALA A 153 6.83 -14.28 15.20
CA ALA A 153 8.06 -14.30 16.01
C ALA A 153 7.87 -13.59 17.37
N VAL A 154 7.20 -12.43 17.36
CA VAL A 154 6.88 -11.72 18.60
C VAL A 154 5.96 -12.54 19.49
N GLY A 155 4.94 -13.21 18.91
CA GLY A 155 4.04 -14.09 19.67
C GLY A 155 4.77 -15.22 20.38
N VAL A 156 5.72 -15.87 19.70
CA VAL A 156 6.56 -16.90 20.30
C VAL A 156 7.41 -16.36 21.45
N ILE A 157 8.03 -15.18 21.25
CA ILE A 157 8.85 -14.55 22.32
C ILE A 157 8.00 -14.23 23.54
N LEU A 158 6.83 -13.65 23.35
CA LEU A 158 5.91 -13.35 24.46
C LEU A 158 5.45 -14.61 25.18
N MET A 159 5.20 -15.69 24.44
CA MET A 159 4.83 -16.99 25.03
C MET A 159 5.97 -17.59 25.87
N LEU A 160 7.21 -17.50 25.41
CA LEU A 160 8.37 -17.97 26.15
C LEU A 160 8.58 -17.18 27.44
N LEU A 161 8.37 -15.86 27.43
CA LEU A 161 8.47 -15.01 28.63
C LEU A 161 7.38 -15.27 29.69
N LEU A 162 6.31 -16.01 29.34
CA LEU A 162 5.25 -16.40 30.28
C LEU A 162 5.50 -17.76 30.94
N ILE A 163 6.42 -18.55 30.41
CA ILE A 163 6.73 -19.90 30.92
C ILE A 163 7.80 -19.84 32.01
N ASP A 164 8.59 -18.78 32.05
CA ASP A 164 9.57 -18.48 33.12
C ASP A 164 8.93 -17.72 34.28
#